data_f8166feb2ea7e4dc8645fc7ef83a67dd
#
_entry.id   f8166feb2ea7e4dc8645fc7ef83a67dd
#
_cell.length_a   1.000
_cell.length_b   1.000
_cell.length_c   1.000
_cell.angle_alpha   90.00
_cell.angle_beta   90.00
_cell.angle_gamma   90.00
#
_symmetry.space_group_name_H-M   'P 1'
#
loop_
_entity.id
_entity.type
_entity.pdbx_description
1 polymer ?
#
loop_
_entity_poly.entity_id
_entity_poly.type
_entity_poly.pdbx_seq_one_letter_code
_entity_poly.pdbx_strand_id
1 'polypeptide(L)'
;TELGDVLHPDSLGPIFSGSVVVDKKNTLGCQQNGDTVLVAVYTSAGGFGYHTRHLQHSQSIGYSLDKGRNWVTFSGNPVLPTLVRYNRDPKVTWHTPTGRWIMVLYLDKQEYAIFSSPNLMDWTETDRFKLEGADECPDFFEMSVTNEPTVRKWVFTGANSTYLVGSFDGYRFRPETKPVKMDSGTNYYAVQTYSNAPDDRRIQI
;
A
#
# COMPACT_ATOMS: atom_id res chain seq x y z
N THR A 1 -0.39 20.90 15.91
CA THR A 1 -1.50 20.46 16.79
C THR A 1 -1.76 19.00 16.49
N GLU A 2 -1.69 18.14 17.50
CA GLU A 2 -2.08 16.75 17.42
C GLU A 2 -3.62 16.68 17.34
N LEU A 3 -4.14 15.88 16.41
CA LEU A 3 -5.58 15.78 16.17
C LEU A 3 -6.22 14.54 16.81
N GLY A 4 -5.40 13.67 17.42
CA GLY A 4 -5.84 12.39 18.00
C GLY A 4 -6.05 11.30 16.96
N ASP A 5 -6.48 10.13 17.42
CA ASP A 5 -6.77 8.98 16.56
C ASP A 5 -8.05 9.24 15.75
N VAL A 6 -8.00 8.96 14.46
CA VAL A 6 -9.10 9.28 13.52
C VAL A 6 -9.78 8.04 12.94
N LEU A 7 -9.15 6.88 13.05
CA LEU A 7 -9.72 5.57 12.72
C LEU A 7 -9.53 4.66 13.93
N HIS A 8 -10.56 3.91 14.27
CA HIS A 8 -10.61 3.09 15.50
C HIS A 8 -10.82 1.62 15.16
N PRO A 9 -10.37 0.71 16.05
CA PRO A 9 -10.70 -0.71 15.96
C PRO A 9 -12.21 -0.94 15.82
N ASP A 10 -12.57 -1.94 15.03
CA ASP A 10 -13.95 -2.33 14.79
C ASP A 10 -14.17 -3.85 14.93
N SER A 11 -15.26 -4.36 14.39
CA SER A 11 -15.60 -5.79 14.42
C SER A 11 -14.63 -6.67 13.60
N LEU A 12 -13.78 -6.09 12.75
CA LEU A 12 -12.75 -6.80 11.97
C LEU A 12 -11.41 -6.86 12.72
N GLY A 13 -11.21 -6.04 13.75
CA GLY A 13 -10.04 -6.05 14.61
C GLY A 13 -9.35 -4.69 14.78
N PRO A 14 -8.20 -4.67 15.45
CA PRO A 14 -7.31 -3.52 15.48
C PRO A 14 -6.85 -3.12 14.08
N ILE A 15 -6.48 -1.85 13.94
CA ILE A 15 -5.93 -1.31 12.70
C ILE A 15 -4.42 -1.44 12.72
N PHE A 16 -3.86 -2.15 11.73
CA PHE A 16 -2.43 -2.25 11.49
C PHE A 16 -2.03 -1.37 10.31
N SER A 17 -0.76 -1.46 9.92
CA SER A 17 -0.14 -0.61 8.89
C SER A 17 -0.91 -0.58 7.57
N GLY A 18 -0.67 0.48 6.82
CA GLY A 18 -1.27 0.72 5.52
C GLY A 18 -0.72 1.97 4.85
N SER A 19 -1.44 2.49 3.90
CA SER A 19 -1.07 3.69 3.15
C SER A 19 -2.25 4.60 2.88
N VAL A 20 -1.98 5.89 2.64
CA VAL A 20 -3.00 6.86 2.27
C VAL A 20 -2.76 7.35 0.86
N VAL A 21 -3.81 7.41 0.07
CA VAL A 21 -3.79 7.95 -1.30
C VAL A 21 -4.79 9.08 -1.47
N VAL A 22 -4.54 9.91 -2.49
CA VAL A 22 -5.48 10.96 -2.92
C VAL A 22 -6.26 10.44 -4.11
N ASP A 23 -7.56 10.25 -3.96
CA ASP A 23 -8.46 9.86 -5.06
C ASP A 23 -8.87 11.08 -5.88
N LYS A 24 -7.95 11.59 -6.71
CA LYS A 24 -8.18 12.77 -7.56
C LYS A 24 -9.27 12.57 -8.61
N LYS A 25 -9.59 11.32 -8.93
CA LYS A 25 -10.56 10.97 -9.98
C LYS A 25 -11.92 10.57 -9.44
N ASN A 26 -12.08 10.63 -8.12
CA ASN A 26 -13.28 10.17 -7.43
C ASN A 26 -13.69 8.74 -7.82
N THR A 27 -12.71 7.86 -7.90
CA THR A 27 -12.95 6.46 -8.28
C THR A 27 -13.74 5.71 -7.20
N LEU A 28 -13.60 6.11 -5.94
CA LEU A 28 -14.40 5.60 -4.83
C LEU A 28 -15.87 6.11 -4.88
N GLY A 29 -16.13 7.21 -5.59
CA GLY A 29 -17.47 7.74 -5.77
C GLY A 29 -18.05 8.50 -4.58
N CYS A 30 -17.24 8.87 -3.60
CA CYS A 30 -17.71 9.52 -2.37
C CYS A 30 -17.44 11.04 -2.31
N GLN A 31 -16.84 11.63 -3.36
CA GLN A 31 -16.55 13.06 -3.41
C GLN A 31 -17.83 13.90 -3.29
N GLN A 32 -17.77 14.94 -2.48
CA GLN A 32 -18.83 15.94 -2.32
C GLN A 32 -18.25 17.33 -2.60
N ASN A 33 -19.03 18.19 -3.25
CA ASN A 33 -18.71 19.61 -3.47
C ASN A 33 -17.30 19.88 -4.07
N GLY A 34 -16.70 18.93 -4.78
CA GLY A 34 -15.36 19.07 -5.33
C GLY A 34 -14.22 18.89 -4.32
N ASP A 35 -14.51 18.40 -3.12
CA ASP A 35 -13.51 18.15 -2.09
C ASP A 35 -12.49 17.09 -2.52
N THR A 36 -11.28 17.21 -1.99
CA THR A 36 -10.23 16.20 -2.20
C THR A 36 -10.52 14.98 -1.30
N VAL A 37 -10.70 13.82 -1.91
CA VAL A 37 -10.90 12.57 -1.18
C VAL A 37 -9.54 11.97 -0.84
N LEU A 38 -9.28 11.77 0.46
CA LEU A 38 -8.19 10.93 0.95
C LEU A 38 -8.74 9.55 1.27
N VAL A 39 -8.04 8.51 0.87
CA VAL A 39 -8.42 7.12 1.17
C VAL A 39 -7.26 6.45 1.88
N ALA A 40 -7.49 6.01 3.11
CA ALA A 40 -6.59 5.11 3.85
C ALA A 40 -6.94 3.67 3.49
N VAL A 41 -5.93 2.90 3.11
CA VAL A 41 -6.03 1.45 2.91
C VAL A 41 -5.16 0.80 3.97
N TYR A 42 -5.72 -0.07 4.80
CA TYR A 42 -5.05 -0.58 5.99
C TYR A 42 -5.42 -2.05 6.27
N THR A 43 -4.64 -2.68 7.11
CA THR A 43 -4.94 -4.03 7.58
C THR A 43 -5.86 -4.00 8.79
N SER A 44 -7.00 -4.66 8.69
CA SER A 44 -7.82 -5.06 9.84
C SER A 44 -7.23 -6.34 10.41
N ALA A 45 -6.63 -6.23 11.61
CA ALA A 45 -5.83 -7.29 12.22
C ALA A 45 -6.71 -8.26 13.03
N GLY A 46 -7.56 -9.01 12.35
CA GLY A 46 -8.28 -10.12 12.95
C GLY A 46 -7.32 -11.08 13.66
N GLY A 47 -7.75 -11.62 14.78
CA GLY A 47 -6.91 -12.48 15.61
C GLY A 47 -6.21 -11.78 16.78
N PHE A 48 -6.07 -10.45 16.74
CA PHE A 48 -5.37 -9.68 17.78
C PHE A 48 -6.29 -9.05 18.85
N GLY A 49 -7.58 -8.97 18.61
CA GLY A 49 -8.55 -8.49 19.60
C GLY A 49 -9.27 -9.64 20.30
N TYR A 50 -9.71 -9.45 21.55
CA TYR A 50 -10.46 -10.47 22.28
C TYR A 50 -11.69 -10.98 21.52
N HIS A 51 -12.45 -10.07 20.93
CA HIS A 51 -13.66 -10.38 20.17
C HIS A 51 -13.37 -10.83 18.72
N THR A 52 -12.19 -10.57 18.20
CA THR A 52 -11.79 -10.86 16.81
C THR A 52 -10.79 -12.01 16.69
N ARG A 53 -10.47 -12.70 17.79
CA ARG A 53 -9.48 -13.78 17.81
C ARG A 53 -9.78 -14.97 16.88
N HIS A 54 -11.01 -15.10 16.43
CA HIS A 54 -11.46 -16.11 15.46
C HIS A 54 -11.30 -15.68 14.02
N LEU A 55 -11.01 -14.38 13.78
CA LEU A 55 -10.80 -13.81 12.45
C LEU A 55 -9.33 -13.90 12.04
N GLN A 56 -9.07 -13.56 10.79
CA GLN A 56 -7.75 -13.44 10.20
C GLN A 56 -7.60 -12.03 9.59
N HIS A 57 -6.38 -11.68 9.19
CA HIS A 57 -6.13 -10.37 8.60
C HIS A 57 -6.86 -10.20 7.26
N SER A 58 -7.45 -9.03 7.07
CA SER A 58 -8.08 -8.60 5.82
C SER A 58 -7.71 -7.13 5.56
N GLN A 59 -7.99 -6.62 4.35
CA GLN A 59 -7.68 -5.22 4.05
C GLN A 59 -8.96 -4.41 3.99
N SER A 60 -8.93 -3.26 4.62
CA SER A 60 -10.05 -2.35 4.79
C SER A 60 -9.70 -0.94 4.31
N ILE A 61 -10.70 -0.10 4.11
CA ILE A 61 -10.53 1.29 3.76
C ILE A 61 -11.34 2.22 4.68
N GLY A 62 -10.81 3.42 4.86
CA GLY A 62 -11.52 4.57 5.37
C GLY A 62 -11.23 5.77 4.49
N TYR A 63 -12.10 6.76 4.50
CA TYR A 63 -11.92 7.95 3.66
C TYR A 63 -12.19 9.25 4.43
N SER A 64 -11.58 10.32 3.95
CA SER A 64 -11.77 11.69 4.48
C SER A 64 -12.10 12.64 3.35
N LEU A 65 -13.06 13.54 3.61
CA LEU A 65 -13.49 14.60 2.70
C LEU A 65 -13.00 16.00 3.14
N ASP A 66 -12.31 16.08 4.26
CA ASP A 66 -11.89 17.33 4.90
C ASP A 66 -10.38 17.42 5.15
N LYS A 67 -9.60 16.87 4.23
CA LYS A 67 -8.12 16.87 4.27
C LYS A 67 -7.55 16.10 5.47
N GLY A 68 -8.20 15.00 5.83
CA GLY A 68 -7.73 14.09 6.88
C GLY A 68 -8.09 14.48 8.32
N ARG A 69 -8.99 15.49 8.52
CA ARG A 69 -9.41 15.88 9.87
C ARG A 69 -10.41 14.91 10.46
N ASN A 70 -11.37 14.47 9.65
CA ASN A 70 -12.32 13.45 10.02
C ASN A 70 -12.27 12.30 9.01
N TRP A 71 -12.45 11.08 9.51
CA TRP A 71 -12.42 9.87 8.69
C TRP A 71 -13.68 9.05 8.90
N VAL A 72 -14.12 8.42 7.82
CA VAL A 72 -15.29 7.53 7.82
C VAL A 72 -14.78 6.13 7.44
N THR A 73 -15.02 5.15 8.30
CA THR A 73 -14.81 3.73 7.96
C THR A 73 -15.79 3.32 6.87
N PHE A 74 -15.30 2.70 5.81
CA PHE A 74 -16.16 2.26 4.71
C PHE A 74 -17.05 1.11 5.17
N SER A 75 -18.35 1.23 4.93
CA SER A 75 -19.35 0.25 5.40
C SER A 75 -19.27 -1.11 4.69
N GLY A 76 -18.62 -1.17 3.53
CA GLY A 76 -18.41 -2.40 2.76
C GLY A 76 -17.10 -3.13 3.09
N ASN A 77 -16.40 -2.77 4.17
CA ASN A 77 -15.20 -3.48 4.61
C ASN A 77 -15.48 -4.94 5.01
N PRO A 78 -14.52 -5.88 4.80
CA PRO A 78 -13.21 -5.64 4.15
C PRO A 78 -13.34 -5.57 2.62
N VAL A 79 -12.53 -4.72 1.99
CA VAL A 79 -12.45 -4.61 0.51
C VAL A 79 -11.57 -5.70 -0.11
N LEU A 80 -10.69 -6.32 0.67
CA LEU A 80 -9.96 -7.53 0.28
C LEU A 80 -10.01 -8.52 1.45
N PRO A 81 -10.64 -9.69 1.26
CA PRO A 81 -10.73 -10.71 2.29
C PRO A 81 -9.35 -11.33 2.56
N THR A 82 -9.27 -12.15 3.59
CA THR A 82 -8.09 -12.93 3.92
C THR A 82 -7.66 -13.82 2.77
N LEU A 83 -6.40 -13.71 2.39
CA LEU A 83 -5.74 -14.60 1.42
C LEU A 83 -4.89 -15.65 2.15
N VAL A 84 -4.12 -15.18 3.10
CA VAL A 84 -3.36 -15.99 4.07
C VAL A 84 -3.55 -15.38 5.45
N ARG A 85 -3.29 -16.14 6.49
CA ARG A 85 -3.66 -15.79 7.88
C ARG A 85 -3.21 -14.39 8.31
N TYR A 86 -2.05 -13.95 7.88
CA TYR A 86 -1.41 -12.72 8.34
C TYR A 86 -1.03 -11.77 7.20
N ASN A 87 -1.76 -11.82 6.07
CA ASN A 87 -1.54 -10.85 4.99
C ASN A 87 -1.76 -9.42 5.48
N ARG A 88 -0.80 -8.51 5.22
CA ARG A 88 -0.80 -7.18 5.81
C ARG A 88 0.00 -6.14 5.02
N ASP A 89 -0.04 -4.90 5.51
CA ASP A 89 0.75 -3.75 5.09
C ASP A 89 0.50 -3.36 3.62
N PRO A 90 -0.75 -3.04 3.25
CA PRO A 90 -1.08 -2.68 1.88
C PRO A 90 -0.45 -1.34 1.51
N LYS A 91 0.34 -1.31 0.44
CA LYS A 91 0.81 -0.08 -0.21
C LYS A 91 0.07 0.13 -1.51
N VAL A 92 -0.59 1.27 -1.62
CA VAL A 92 -1.42 1.60 -2.78
C VAL A 92 -0.82 2.77 -3.56
N THR A 93 -0.85 2.69 -4.89
CA THR A 93 -0.44 3.75 -5.81
C THR A 93 -1.35 3.80 -7.03
N TRP A 94 -1.43 4.98 -7.68
CA TRP A 94 -2.13 5.12 -8.95
C TRP A 94 -1.20 4.82 -10.12
N HIS A 95 -1.58 3.90 -11.00
CA HIS A 95 -0.86 3.60 -12.24
C HIS A 95 -1.52 4.33 -13.41
N THR A 96 -0.92 5.46 -13.79
CA THR A 96 -1.48 6.35 -14.80
C THR A 96 -1.69 5.68 -16.17
N PRO A 97 -0.75 4.85 -16.70
CA PRO A 97 -0.92 4.25 -18.01
C PRO A 97 -2.14 3.32 -18.12
N THR A 98 -2.47 2.57 -17.07
CA THR A 98 -3.65 1.67 -17.07
C THR A 98 -4.91 2.33 -16.51
N GLY A 99 -4.78 3.51 -15.86
CA GLY A 99 -5.89 4.16 -15.19
C GLY A 99 -6.46 3.34 -14.04
N ARG A 100 -5.59 2.68 -13.26
CA ARG A 100 -5.97 1.79 -12.16
C ARG A 100 -5.17 2.04 -10.90
N TRP A 101 -5.74 1.69 -9.79
CA TRP A 101 -5.07 1.53 -8.52
C TRP A 101 -4.31 0.21 -8.47
N ILE A 102 -3.09 0.27 -7.96
CA ILE A 102 -2.24 -0.89 -7.73
C ILE A 102 -2.00 -0.99 -6.24
N MET A 103 -2.22 -2.15 -5.68
CA MET A 103 -1.87 -2.48 -4.30
C MET A 103 -0.83 -3.57 -4.29
N VAL A 104 0.26 -3.37 -3.56
CA VAL A 104 1.18 -4.44 -3.16
C VAL A 104 0.91 -4.80 -1.72
N LEU A 105 0.91 -6.10 -1.42
CA LEU A 105 0.53 -6.65 -0.13
C LEU A 105 1.50 -7.76 0.27
N TYR A 106 2.00 -7.71 1.49
CA TYR A 106 2.74 -8.83 2.07
C TYR A 106 1.78 -9.97 2.40
N LEU A 107 2.15 -11.18 2.02
CA LEU A 107 1.39 -12.39 2.33
C LEU A 107 2.00 -13.15 3.51
N ASP A 108 3.06 -13.89 3.25
CA ASP A 108 3.81 -14.70 4.22
C ASP A 108 5.12 -15.18 3.57
N LYS A 109 6.13 -15.55 4.38
CA LYS A 109 7.36 -16.21 3.91
C LYS A 109 8.03 -15.51 2.72
N GLN A 110 8.16 -14.17 2.82
CA GLN A 110 8.79 -13.33 1.79
C GLN A 110 8.01 -13.26 0.47
N GLU A 111 6.75 -13.67 0.48
CA GLU A 111 5.86 -13.61 -0.66
C GLU A 111 5.01 -12.34 -0.61
N TYR A 112 4.85 -11.73 -1.78
CA TYR A 112 4.04 -10.53 -1.99
C TYR A 112 3.11 -10.74 -3.16
N ALA A 113 1.93 -10.13 -3.09
CA ALA A 113 0.99 -10.11 -4.20
C ALA A 113 0.76 -8.68 -4.70
N ILE A 114 0.48 -8.56 -5.99
CA ILE A 114 0.07 -7.31 -6.63
C ILE A 114 -1.39 -7.45 -7.04
N PHE A 115 -2.16 -6.40 -6.73
CA PHE A 115 -3.58 -6.31 -7.09
C PHE A 115 -3.83 -5.07 -7.93
N SER A 116 -4.85 -5.13 -8.78
CA SER A 116 -5.35 -4.01 -9.56
C SER A 116 -6.81 -3.75 -9.24
N SER A 117 -7.19 -2.48 -9.09
CA SER A 117 -8.57 -2.06 -8.83
C SER A 117 -8.95 -0.84 -9.66
N PRO A 118 -10.18 -0.76 -10.18
CA PRO A 118 -10.70 0.44 -10.81
C PRO A 118 -11.14 1.50 -9.79
N ASN A 119 -11.44 1.13 -8.53
CA ASN A 119 -12.24 1.95 -7.62
C ASN A 119 -11.85 1.84 -6.13
N LEU A 120 -10.72 1.22 -5.78
CA LEU A 120 -10.25 0.96 -4.41
C LEU A 120 -11.10 -0.06 -3.61
N MET A 121 -12.18 -0.56 -4.17
CA MET A 121 -13.08 -1.54 -3.53
C MET A 121 -12.94 -2.92 -4.13
N ASP A 122 -12.90 -3.01 -5.45
CA ASP A 122 -12.87 -4.27 -6.19
C ASP A 122 -11.43 -4.59 -6.62
N TRP A 123 -10.79 -5.51 -5.92
CA TRP A 123 -9.39 -5.88 -6.14
C TRP A 123 -9.26 -7.22 -6.84
N THR A 124 -8.44 -7.27 -7.88
CA THR A 124 -8.07 -8.50 -8.60
C THR A 124 -6.57 -8.73 -8.46
N GLU A 125 -6.17 -9.91 -8.00
CA GLU A 125 -4.76 -10.31 -7.99
C GLU A 125 -4.25 -10.44 -9.42
N THR A 126 -3.12 -9.82 -9.71
CA THR A 126 -2.53 -9.77 -11.05
C THR A 126 -1.14 -10.39 -11.11
N ASP A 127 -0.43 -10.42 -9.97
CA ASP A 127 0.91 -10.98 -9.89
C ASP A 127 1.24 -11.42 -8.47
N ARG A 128 2.21 -12.33 -8.36
CA ARG A 128 2.72 -12.83 -7.09
C ARG A 128 4.18 -13.22 -7.24
N PHE A 129 5.03 -12.78 -6.31
CA PHE A 129 6.45 -13.06 -6.35
C PHE A 129 7.07 -13.05 -4.95
N LYS A 130 8.33 -13.51 -4.86
CA LYS A 130 9.12 -13.47 -3.63
C LYS A 130 10.22 -12.41 -3.72
N LEU A 131 10.48 -11.76 -2.59
CA LEU A 131 11.66 -10.94 -2.37
C LEU A 131 12.48 -11.57 -1.25
N GLU A 132 13.50 -12.33 -1.61
CA GLU A 132 14.40 -12.98 -0.65
C GLU A 132 15.09 -11.93 0.24
N GLY A 133 15.10 -12.19 1.54
CA GLY A 133 15.71 -11.31 2.54
C GLY A 133 14.82 -10.14 2.97
N ALA A 134 13.56 -10.09 2.54
CA ALA A 134 12.60 -9.09 2.98
C ALA A 134 11.30 -9.73 3.47
N ASP A 135 10.72 -9.12 4.49
CA ASP A 135 9.41 -9.42 5.02
C ASP A 135 8.63 -8.12 5.17
N GLU A 136 7.31 -8.19 5.30
CA GLU A 136 6.44 -7.07 5.66
C GLU A 136 6.60 -5.77 4.85
N CYS A 137 5.80 -4.78 5.16
CA CYS A 137 5.88 -3.36 4.81
C CYS A 137 6.41 -3.10 3.39
N PRO A 138 5.77 -3.63 2.34
CA PRO A 138 6.21 -3.36 0.97
C PRO A 138 6.08 -1.87 0.64
N ASP A 139 7.00 -1.38 -0.19
CA ASP A 139 6.81 -0.14 -0.92
C ASP A 139 7.03 -0.38 -2.41
N PHE A 140 6.27 0.31 -3.27
CA PHE A 140 6.29 0.08 -4.71
C PHE A 140 6.07 1.39 -5.46
N PHE A 141 7.05 1.83 -6.21
CA PHE A 141 7.02 3.13 -6.87
C PHE A 141 7.92 3.18 -8.11
N GLU A 142 7.62 4.13 -8.98
CA GLU A 142 8.41 4.43 -10.18
C GLU A 142 9.36 5.60 -9.92
N MET A 143 10.59 5.50 -10.45
CA MET A 143 11.59 6.57 -10.44
C MET A 143 12.30 6.68 -11.78
N SER A 144 12.82 7.87 -12.08
CA SER A 144 13.77 8.08 -13.18
C SER A 144 15.17 7.54 -12.83
N VAL A 145 15.89 7.05 -13.83
CA VAL A 145 17.30 6.66 -13.68
C VAL A 145 18.18 7.91 -13.71
N THR A 146 19.10 8.05 -12.76
CA THR A 146 19.87 9.28 -12.52
C THR A 146 20.55 9.85 -13.79
N ASN A 147 21.19 9.02 -14.59
CA ASN A 147 21.91 9.45 -15.79
C ASN A 147 21.07 9.34 -17.06
N GLU A 148 19.85 8.85 -16.98
CA GLU A 148 18.93 8.61 -18.09
C GLU A 148 17.52 9.03 -17.67
N PRO A 149 17.23 10.33 -17.49
CA PRO A 149 16.01 10.80 -16.85
C PRO A 149 14.72 10.46 -17.61
N THR A 150 14.83 10.11 -18.90
CA THR A 150 13.70 9.60 -19.71
C THR A 150 13.42 8.12 -19.47
N VAL A 151 14.36 7.37 -18.90
CA VAL A 151 14.18 5.97 -18.52
C VAL A 151 13.62 5.91 -17.12
N ARG A 152 12.49 5.25 -16.96
CA ARG A 152 11.87 5.05 -15.66
C ARG A 152 11.91 3.57 -15.30
N LYS A 153 12.12 3.29 -14.02
CA LYS A 153 12.11 1.94 -13.45
C LYS A 153 11.22 1.89 -12.23
N TRP A 154 10.66 0.73 -11.99
CA TRP A 154 9.93 0.44 -10.77
C TRP A 154 10.85 -0.15 -9.72
N VAL A 155 10.68 0.33 -8.51
CA VAL A 155 11.41 -0.16 -7.32
C VAL A 155 10.39 -0.82 -6.40
N PHE A 156 10.70 -2.04 -5.99
CA PHE A 156 9.97 -2.78 -4.98
C PHE A 156 10.85 -2.99 -3.76
N THR A 157 10.39 -2.62 -2.58
CA THR A 157 11.13 -2.81 -1.33
C THR A 157 10.30 -3.57 -0.31
N GLY A 158 10.96 -4.23 0.64
CA GLY A 158 10.34 -4.77 1.84
C GLY A 158 11.00 -4.21 3.11
N ALA A 159 10.50 -4.56 4.28
CA ALA A 159 10.87 -3.96 5.55
C ALA A 159 12.36 -4.03 5.90
N ASN A 160 13.06 -5.08 5.44
CA ASN A 160 14.44 -5.38 5.85
C ASN A 160 15.50 -4.77 4.92
N SER A 161 15.28 -3.58 4.40
CA SER A 161 16.20 -2.87 3.50
C SER A 161 16.54 -3.58 2.18
N THR A 162 15.81 -4.59 1.79
CA THR A 162 16.05 -5.31 0.53
C THR A 162 15.11 -4.79 -0.55
N TYR A 163 15.64 -4.59 -1.75
CA TYR A 163 14.86 -4.09 -2.87
C TYR A 163 15.18 -4.80 -4.19
N LEU A 164 14.26 -4.67 -5.13
CA LEU A 164 14.39 -5.04 -6.54
C LEU A 164 14.14 -3.82 -7.42
N VAL A 165 14.82 -3.75 -8.55
CA VAL A 165 14.53 -2.81 -9.63
C VAL A 165 14.06 -3.59 -10.84
N GLY A 166 13.05 -3.07 -11.54
CA GLY A 166 12.50 -3.75 -12.70
C GLY A 166 11.54 -2.89 -13.51
N SER A 167 10.78 -3.55 -14.36
CA SER A 167 9.68 -2.97 -15.13
C SER A 167 8.32 -3.45 -14.62
N PHE A 168 7.30 -2.62 -14.79
CA PHE A 168 5.92 -2.93 -14.41
C PHE A 168 4.97 -2.45 -15.50
N ASP A 169 4.08 -3.33 -15.95
CA ASP A 169 3.14 -3.05 -17.03
C ASP A 169 1.73 -2.65 -16.53
N GLY A 170 1.58 -2.48 -15.22
CA GLY A 170 0.30 -2.24 -14.56
C GLY A 170 -0.38 -3.51 -14.04
N TYR A 171 0.21 -4.66 -14.32
CA TYR A 171 -0.31 -5.98 -13.90
C TYR A 171 0.79 -6.89 -13.36
N ARG A 172 1.98 -6.88 -13.99
CA ARG A 172 3.09 -7.78 -13.62
C ARG A 172 4.37 -7.00 -13.40
N PHE A 173 5.03 -7.30 -12.29
CA PHE A 173 6.37 -6.81 -12.01
C PHE A 173 7.41 -7.79 -12.53
N ARG A 174 8.35 -7.30 -13.32
CA ARG A 174 9.47 -8.07 -13.88
C ARG A 174 10.77 -7.54 -13.30
N PRO A 175 11.31 -8.21 -12.25
CA PRO A 175 12.61 -7.83 -11.71
C PRO A 175 13.71 -7.95 -12.77
N GLU A 176 14.56 -6.93 -12.85
CA GLU A 176 15.74 -6.86 -13.71
C GLU A 176 17.02 -6.99 -12.89
N THR A 177 16.92 -6.87 -11.57
CA THR A 177 18.04 -7.08 -10.64
C THR A 177 17.79 -8.30 -9.76
N LYS A 178 18.87 -8.80 -9.17
CA LYS A 178 18.76 -9.65 -7.96
C LYS A 178 18.41 -8.79 -6.77
N PRO A 179 17.95 -9.37 -5.63
CA PRO A 179 17.77 -8.63 -4.40
C PRO A 179 19.03 -7.88 -3.98
N VAL A 180 18.89 -6.60 -3.68
CA VAL A 180 19.99 -5.70 -3.28
C VAL A 180 19.65 -5.11 -1.92
N LYS A 181 20.65 -4.98 -1.04
CA LYS A 181 20.51 -4.28 0.22
C LYS A 181 20.67 -2.77 0.01
N MET A 182 19.72 -1.99 0.52
CA MET A 182 19.72 -0.53 0.46
C MET A 182 20.56 0.09 1.59
N ASP A 183 20.59 -0.57 2.73
CA ASP A 183 21.26 -0.09 3.93
C ASP A 183 21.96 -1.24 4.67
N SER A 184 23.12 -0.96 5.29
CA SER A 184 23.89 -1.91 6.08
C SER A 184 23.83 -1.62 7.59
N GLY A 185 23.06 -0.61 8.01
CA GLY A 185 22.83 -0.26 9.41
C GLY A 185 21.94 -1.27 10.13
N THR A 186 21.88 -1.14 11.43
CA THR A 186 21.14 -2.04 12.31
C THR A 186 19.67 -1.63 12.49
N ASN A 187 19.30 -0.39 12.15
CA ASN A 187 18.00 0.20 12.49
C ASN A 187 17.09 0.49 11.27
N TYR A 188 17.53 0.14 10.08
CA TYR A 188 16.70 0.28 8.89
C TYR A 188 15.61 -0.79 8.88
N TYR A 189 14.37 -0.36 9.12
CA TYR A 189 13.23 -1.26 9.14
C TYR A 189 11.92 -0.53 8.79
N ALA A 190 11.07 -1.19 7.98
CA ALA A 190 9.70 -0.76 7.65
C ALA A 190 9.59 0.64 7.01
N VAL A 191 10.63 1.04 6.29
CA VAL A 191 10.71 2.35 5.66
C VAL A 191 9.69 2.50 4.55
N GLN A 192 9.04 3.66 4.48
CA GLN A 192 8.04 3.99 3.48
C GLN A 192 8.40 5.27 2.74
N THR A 193 7.93 5.42 1.51
CA THR A 193 8.16 6.64 0.75
C THR A 193 6.88 7.47 0.60
N TYR A 194 7.07 8.80 0.65
CA TYR A 194 6.01 9.73 0.26
C TYR A 194 5.86 9.76 -1.27
N SER A 195 4.61 9.73 -1.73
CA SER A 195 4.24 10.04 -3.11
C SER A 195 3.99 11.52 -3.30
N ASN A 196 4.06 12.00 -4.55
CA ASN A 196 3.76 13.39 -4.93
C ASN A 196 4.65 14.45 -4.25
N ALA A 197 5.89 14.12 -3.88
CA ALA A 197 6.85 15.12 -3.46
C ALA A 197 7.22 16.03 -4.65
N PRO A 198 7.52 17.33 -4.43
CA PRO A 198 7.94 18.23 -5.49
C PRO A 198 9.19 17.73 -6.24
N ASP A 199 9.36 18.16 -7.49
CA ASP A 199 10.55 17.91 -8.32
C ASP A 199 10.81 16.43 -8.62
N ASP A 200 9.75 15.62 -8.76
CA ASP A 200 9.80 14.15 -8.99
C ASP A 200 10.67 13.41 -7.94
N ARG A 201 10.82 14.01 -6.74
CA ARG A 201 11.56 13.40 -5.65
C ARG A 201 10.76 12.30 -4.97
N ARG A 202 11.46 11.30 -4.49
CA ARG A 202 10.93 10.30 -3.56
C ARG A 202 11.61 10.51 -2.20
N ILE A 203 10.82 10.83 -1.18
CA ILE A 203 11.29 11.03 0.18
C ILE A 203 10.98 9.76 0.97
N GLN A 204 11.99 9.19 1.57
CA GLN A 204 11.91 7.97 2.37
C GLN A 204 12.04 8.33 3.86
N ILE A 205 11.24 7.70 4.69
CA ILE A 205 11.24 7.82 6.16
C ILE A 205 11.18 6.45 6.81
#